data_5c18724db26424eab87cc4a43486385f
#
_entry.id   5c18724db26424eab87cc4a43486385f
#
_cell.length_a   1.000
_cell.length_b   1.000
_cell.length_c   1.000
_cell.angle_alpha   90.00
_cell.angle_beta   90.00
_cell.angle_gamma   90.00
#
_symmetry.space_group_name_H-M   'P 1'
#
loop_
_entity.id
_entity.type
_entity.pdbx_description
1 polymer ?
#
loop_
_entity_poly.entity_id
_entity_poly.type
_entity_poly.pdbx_seq_one_letter_code
_entity_poly.pdbx_strand_id
1 'polypeptide(L)'
;GAYNHNVQKMTEDFMEEVPGHHKLYVLGMVGRQYFGKRDVDMDGGFHYTVQKPTMHRARLITEEIVRAFLERELDEIHIVYTQMLNAMAMENVNMQLLPLKKADFKVGQIPADIYQEEIVLSPSADVLLDTMIPNYLTGVIYGCLVEAYASENSARMTAMQSSTDNAKAMLKDLSIQYNRARQAAITQEITEVISGAKAVSYTHLRAHET
;
A
#
# COMPACT_ATOMS: atom_id res chain seq x y z
N GLY A 1 -3.15 -6.07 4.44
CA GLY A 1 -2.83 -6.71 3.18
C GLY A 1 -1.34 -6.61 2.84
N ALA A 2 -0.94 -7.18 1.71
CA ALA A 2 0.48 -7.24 1.29
C ALA A 2 1.18 -5.88 1.31
N TYR A 3 0.51 -4.80 0.92
CA TYR A 3 1.02 -3.43 0.97
C TYR A 3 1.65 -3.09 2.34
N ASN A 4 0.86 -3.19 3.41
CA ASN A 4 1.36 -2.86 4.75
C ASN A 4 2.45 -3.83 5.23
N HIS A 5 2.29 -5.12 4.93
CA HIS A 5 3.26 -6.14 5.32
C HIS A 5 4.64 -5.89 4.70
N ASN A 6 4.68 -5.52 3.43
CA ASN A 6 5.94 -5.26 2.74
C ASN A 6 6.70 -4.06 3.31
N VAL A 7 5.99 -2.96 3.64
CA VAL A 7 6.59 -1.79 4.30
C VAL A 7 7.11 -2.15 5.69
N GLN A 8 6.31 -2.89 6.47
CA GLN A 8 6.69 -3.33 7.81
C GLN A 8 7.94 -4.21 7.77
N LYS A 9 7.98 -5.18 6.85
CA LYS A 9 9.13 -6.06 6.68
C LYS A 9 10.40 -5.28 6.28
N MET A 10 10.30 -4.38 5.29
CA MET A 10 11.45 -3.54 4.90
C MET A 10 11.97 -2.71 6.08
N THR A 11 11.08 -2.21 6.92
CA THR A 11 11.49 -1.44 8.11
C THR A 11 12.20 -2.33 9.12
N GLU A 12 11.75 -3.57 9.34
CA GLU A 12 12.41 -4.54 10.21
C GLU A 12 13.78 -4.95 9.67
N ASP A 13 13.82 -5.34 8.40
CA ASP A 13 15.07 -5.72 7.72
C ASP A 13 16.12 -4.59 7.84
N PHE A 14 15.69 -3.33 7.64
CA PHE A 14 16.57 -2.18 7.80
C PHE A 14 17.08 -1.97 9.24
N MET A 15 16.20 -2.13 10.24
CA MET A 15 16.60 -2.00 11.64
C MET A 15 17.55 -3.13 12.09
N GLU A 16 17.46 -4.31 11.49
CA GLU A 16 18.36 -5.42 11.75
C GLU A 16 19.74 -5.22 11.08
N GLU A 17 19.75 -4.60 9.90
CA GLU A 17 21.00 -4.35 9.15
C GLU A 17 21.84 -3.22 9.72
N VAL A 18 21.20 -2.19 10.27
CA VAL A 18 21.90 -1.00 10.80
C VAL A 18 22.07 -1.13 12.32
N PRO A 19 23.30 -1.23 12.82
CA PRO A 19 23.52 -1.31 14.26
C PRO A 19 23.24 0.04 14.95
N GLY A 20 22.56 0.01 16.09
CA GLY A 20 22.27 1.21 16.87
C GLY A 20 20.92 1.18 17.54
N HIS A 21 20.57 2.28 18.19
CA HIS A 21 19.24 2.47 18.78
C HIS A 21 18.33 3.09 17.71
N HIS A 22 17.19 2.47 17.46
CA HIS A 22 16.23 2.94 16.49
C HIS A 22 14.98 3.50 17.19
N LYS A 23 14.58 4.72 16.82
CA LYS A 23 13.33 5.32 17.24
C LYS A 23 12.39 5.41 16.04
N LEU A 24 11.21 4.78 16.14
CA LEU A 24 10.24 4.73 15.05
C LEU A 24 9.18 5.82 15.19
N TYR A 25 9.00 6.55 14.10
CA TYR A 25 7.92 7.52 13.89
C TYR A 25 6.88 6.93 12.93
N VAL A 26 5.85 6.30 13.46
CA VAL A 26 4.92 5.49 12.66
C VAL A 26 3.68 6.28 12.27
N LEU A 27 3.44 6.38 10.96
CA LEU A 27 2.25 6.99 10.38
C LEU A 27 1.14 5.94 10.18
N GLY A 28 -0.01 6.16 10.81
CA GLY A 28 -1.20 5.32 10.66
C GLY A 28 -1.34 4.21 11.69
N MET A 29 -2.59 3.78 11.89
CA MET A 29 -2.98 2.84 12.95
C MET A 29 -2.42 1.43 12.77
N VAL A 30 -2.37 0.92 11.54
CA VAL A 30 -1.94 -0.46 11.26
C VAL A 30 -0.47 -0.67 11.59
N GLY A 31 0.38 0.27 11.21
CA GLY A 31 1.80 0.25 11.58
C GLY A 31 2.00 0.33 13.09
N ARG A 32 1.29 1.23 13.76
CA ARG A 32 1.36 1.37 15.23
C ARG A 32 0.93 0.10 15.96
N GLN A 33 -0.14 -0.56 15.53
CA GLN A 33 -0.56 -1.83 16.11
C GLN A 33 0.43 -2.96 15.86
N TYR A 34 1.12 -2.92 14.72
CA TYR A 34 2.12 -3.91 14.37
C TYR A 34 3.38 -3.78 15.22
N PHE A 35 3.99 -2.60 15.24
CA PHE A 35 5.22 -2.34 15.99
C PHE A 35 4.98 -2.22 17.51
N GLY A 36 3.81 -1.81 17.95
CA GLY A 36 3.46 -1.74 19.37
C GLY A 36 3.34 -3.11 20.06
N LYS A 37 3.33 -4.21 19.31
CA LYS A 37 3.41 -5.59 19.84
C LYS A 37 4.84 -6.12 19.90
N ARG A 38 5.80 -5.36 19.43
CA ARG A 38 7.21 -5.68 19.38
C ARG A 38 7.97 -4.76 20.33
N ASP A 39 9.11 -5.19 20.76
CA ASP A 39 10.00 -4.41 21.65
C ASP A 39 10.81 -3.40 20.80
N VAL A 40 10.10 -2.43 20.20
CA VAL A 40 10.68 -1.37 19.37
C VAL A 40 10.33 -0.03 19.99
N ASP A 41 11.32 0.83 20.15
CA ASP A 41 11.10 2.19 20.64
C ASP A 41 10.32 3.01 19.59
N MET A 42 9.07 3.32 19.93
CA MET A 42 8.15 4.03 19.05
C MET A 42 7.69 5.33 19.72
N ASP A 43 7.79 6.43 18.99
CA ASP A 43 7.31 7.70 19.50
C ASP A 43 5.82 7.68 19.81
N GLY A 44 5.49 7.85 21.08
CA GLY A 44 4.12 7.81 21.61
C GLY A 44 3.28 9.02 21.23
N GLY A 45 3.91 10.17 20.98
CA GLY A 45 3.26 11.45 20.65
C GLY A 45 2.94 11.63 19.16
N PHE A 46 3.62 10.88 18.31
CA PHE A 46 3.54 11.00 16.85
C PHE A 46 2.26 10.37 16.27
N HIS A 47 1.15 11.11 16.32
CA HIS A 47 -0.19 10.64 15.94
C HIS A 47 -0.66 11.12 14.56
N TYR A 48 0.19 11.04 13.54
CA TYR A 48 -0.19 11.43 12.18
C TYR A 48 -0.74 10.27 11.37
N THR A 49 -1.57 10.58 10.38
CA THR A 49 -2.12 9.62 9.42
C THR A 49 -1.69 9.96 8.01
N VAL A 50 -1.51 8.93 7.17
CA VAL A 50 -1.23 9.10 5.74
C VAL A 50 -2.48 9.55 4.95
N GLN A 51 -3.68 9.36 5.52
CA GLN A 51 -4.92 9.71 4.82
C GLN A 51 -5.04 11.21 4.58
N LYS A 52 -5.38 11.58 3.33
CA LYS A 52 -5.52 12.97 2.88
C LYS A 52 -4.27 13.80 3.21
N PRO A 53 -3.13 13.54 2.54
CA PRO A 53 -1.90 14.25 2.78
C PRO A 53 -2.09 15.75 2.50
N THR A 54 -1.57 16.60 3.40
CA THR A 54 -1.59 18.05 3.27
C THR A 54 -0.21 18.62 3.54
N MET A 55 0.14 19.72 2.89
CA MET A 55 1.40 20.41 3.12
C MET A 55 1.56 20.86 4.58
N HIS A 56 0.46 21.26 5.23
CA HIS A 56 0.47 21.64 6.66
C HIS A 56 0.91 20.47 7.55
N ARG A 57 0.39 19.26 7.30
CA ARG A 57 0.79 18.07 8.04
C ARG A 57 2.25 17.70 7.80
N ALA A 58 2.70 17.78 6.54
CA ALA A 58 4.10 17.55 6.20
C ALA A 58 5.01 18.52 6.94
N ARG A 59 4.62 19.79 7.07
CA ARG A 59 5.37 20.79 7.83
C ARG A 59 5.47 20.44 9.32
N LEU A 60 4.37 20.06 9.96
CA LEU A 60 4.39 19.67 11.37
C LEU A 60 5.31 18.45 11.61
N ILE A 61 5.25 17.46 10.72
CA ILE A 61 6.15 16.30 10.77
C ILE A 61 7.60 16.74 10.59
N THR A 62 7.88 17.61 9.62
CA THR A 62 9.23 18.14 9.38
C THR A 62 9.77 18.88 10.59
N GLU A 63 8.98 19.77 11.19
CA GLU A 63 9.39 20.53 12.35
C GLU A 63 9.76 19.62 13.53
N GLU A 64 9.00 18.55 13.75
CA GLU A 64 9.24 17.60 14.83
C GLU A 64 10.55 16.81 14.63
N ILE A 65 10.74 16.21 13.44
CA ILE A 65 11.92 15.39 13.15
C ILE A 65 13.20 16.24 12.99
N VAL A 66 13.11 17.44 12.40
CA VAL A 66 14.26 18.35 12.27
C VAL A 66 14.69 18.86 13.65
N ARG A 67 13.75 19.17 14.55
CA ARG A 67 14.06 19.52 15.91
C ARG A 67 14.85 18.42 16.62
N ALA A 68 14.36 17.17 16.58
CA ALA A 68 15.05 16.02 17.19
C ALA A 68 16.48 15.81 16.60
N PHE A 69 16.65 16.06 15.32
CA PHE A 69 17.96 16.01 14.67
C PHE A 69 18.90 17.14 15.14
N LEU A 70 18.39 18.38 15.22
CA LEU A 70 19.20 19.54 15.67
C LEU A 70 19.56 19.45 17.15
N GLU A 71 18.69 18.88 17.98
CA GLU A 71 18.93 18.61 19.40
C GLU A 71 19.88 17.42 19.63
N ARG A 72 20.33 16.77 18.54
CA ARG A 72 21.20 15.58 18.55
C ARG A 72 20.59 14.36 19.27
N GLU A 73 19.29 14.28 19.28
CA GLU A 73 18.59 13.07 19.71
C GLU A 73 18.67 11.96 18.62
N LEU A 74 18.80 12.38 17.35
CA LEU A 74 18.88 11.51 16.19
C LEU A 74 20.11 11.88 15.35
N ASP A 75 20.90 10.87 14.95
CA ASP A 75 22.07 11.04 14.08
C ASP A 75 21.70 10.95 12.60
N GLU A 76 20.77 10.05 12.27
CA GLU A 76 20.28 9.83 10.90
C GLU A 76 18.76 9.71 10.89
N ILE A 77 18.14 10.17 9.82
CA ILE A 77 16.70 10.07 9.60
C ILE A 77 16.42 9.40 8.26
N HIS A 78 15.69 8.31 8.30
CA HIS A 78 15.27 7.55 7.14
C HIS A 78 13.75 7.56 6.99
N ILE A 79 13.26 7.58 5.76
CA ILE A 79 11.84 7.43 5.44
C ILE A 79 11.65 6.15 4.65
N VAL A 80 10.82 5.25 5.19
CA VAL A 80 10.38 4.04 4.49
C VAL A 80 8.95 4.26 4.00
N TYR A 81 8.75 4.18 2.70
CA TYR A 81 7.45 4.37 2.07
C TYR A 81 7.32 3.53 0.81
N THR A 82 6.11 3.44 0.26
CA THR A 82 5.87 2.78 -1.02
C THR A 82 5.74 3.82 -2.12
N GLN A 83 6.57 3.69 -3.14
CA GLN A 83 6.54 4.49 -4.36
C GLN A 83 5.80 3.76 -5.47
N MET A 84 5.05 4.49 -6.27
CA MET A 84 4.39 3.98 -7.46
C MET A 84 5.29 4.15 -8.68
N LEU A 85 5.79 3.04 -9.24
CA LEU A 85 6.54 3.07 -10.50
C LEU A 85 5.63 3.22 -11.71
N ASN A 86 4.48 2.53 -11.66
CA ASN A 86 3.41 2.62 -12.65
C ASN A 86 2.10 2.10 -12.04
N ALA A 87 1.00 2.14 -12.79
CA ALA A 87 -0.32 1.73 -12.31
C ALA A 87 -0.40 0.27 -11.79
N MET A 88 0.55 -0.59 -12.16
CA MET A 88 0.58 -2.01 -11.80
C MET A 88 1.77 -2.40 -10.90
N ALA A 89 2.80 -1.54 -10.83
CA ALA A 89 4.03 -1.84 -10.09
C ALA A 89 4.28 -0.79 -9.02
N MET A 90 4.55 -1.28 -7.82
CA MET A 90 4.89 -0.50 -6.64
C MET A 90 6.16 -1.06 -6.03
N GLU A 91 6.99 -0.18 -5.51
CA GLU A 91 8.23 -0.51 -4.84
C GLU A 91 8.28 0.13 -3.46
N ASN A 92 8.80 -0.59 -2.49
CA ASN A 92 9.11 -0.01 -1.19
C ASN A 92 10.49 0.63 -1.27
N VAL A 93 10.58 1.85 -0.79
CA VAL A 93 11.80 2.65 -0.82
C VAL A 93 12.18 3.03 0.59
N ASN A 94 13.46 2.86 0.92
CA ASN A 94 14.09 3.44 2.08
C ASN A 94 14.99 4.59 1.60
N MET A 95 14.66 5.80 2.03
CA MET A 95 15.39 7.01 1.64
C MET A 95 15.96 7.70 2.88
N GLN A 96 17.26 7.96 2.87
CA GLN A 96 17.87 8.80 3.89
C GLN A 96 17.43 10.25 3.69
N LEU A 97 16.81 10.84 4.72
CA LEU A 97 16.37 12.23 4.70
C LEU A 97 17.42 13.17 5.27
N LEU A 98 18.05 12.76 6.37
CA LEU A 98 19.11 13.52 7.04
C LEU A 98 20.23 12.56 7.50
N PRO A 99 21.49 12.99 7.52
CA PRO A 99 22.01 14.23 6.90
C PRO A 99 21.89 14.23 5.38
N LEU A 100 21.73 15.41 4.77
CA LEU A 100 21.67 15.55 3.33
C LEU A 100 23.00 15.19 2.68
N LYS A 101 22.99 14.30 1.70
CA LYS A 101 24.18 13.92 0.93
C LYS A 101 24.25 14.74 -0.35
N LYS A 102 25.45 15.27 -0.67
CA LYS A 102 25.67 16.01 -1.94
C LYS A 102 25.32 15.18 -3.18
N ALA A 103 25.47 13.85 -3.11
CA ALA A 103 25.15 12.93 -4.20
C ALA A 103 23.65 12.89 -4.54
N ASP A 104 22.77 13.24 -3.59
CA ASP A 104 21.32 13.23 -3.80
C ASP A 104 20.87 14.43 -4.67
N PHE A 105 21.70 15.47 -4.72
CA PHE A 105 21.49 16.62 -5.60
C PHE A 105 22.20 16.34 -6.93
N LYS A 106 21.48 15.79 -7.91
CA LYS A 106 21.97 15.70 -9.29
C LYS A 106 22.13 17.11 -9.82
N VAL A 107 23.32 17.67 -9.70
CA VAL A 107 23.68 18.86 -10.45
C VAL A 107 23.70 18.41 -11.91
N GLY A 108 22.66 18.77 -12.67
CA GLY A 108 22.63 18.55 -14.11
C GLY A 108 23.94 19.09 -14.68
N GLN A 109 24.56 18.35 -15.61
CA GLN A 109 25.71 18.86 -16.33
C GLN A 109 25.28 20.17 -16.96
N ILE A 110 25.71 21.28 -16.36
CA ILE A 110 25.52 22.60 -16.94
C ILE A 110 26.37 22.59 -18.23
N PRO A 111 25.77 22.77 -19.42
CA PRO A 111 26.55 22.81 -20.66
C PRO A 111 27.67 23.84 -20.51
N ALA A 112 28.88 23.49 -20.94
CA ALA A 112 30.07 24.33 -20.80
C ALA A 112 29.97 25.71 -21.46
N ASP A 113 28.97 25.90 -22.33
CA ASP A 113 28.72 27.14 -23.09
C ASP A 113 27.81 28.15 -22.39
N ILE A 114 27.29 27.83 -21.19
CA ILE A 114 26.52 28.80 -20.43
C ILE A 114 27.48 29.62 -19.58
N TYR A 115 27.53 30.94 -19.83
CA TYR A 115 28.24 31.89 -18.98
C TYR A 115 27.76 31.68 -17.52
N GLN A 116 28.69 31.29 -16.65
CA GLN A 116 28.44 31.23 -15.23
C GLN A 116 28.33 32.65 -14.69
N GLU A 117 27.14 33.21 -14.62
CA GLU A 117 26.91 34.40 -13.81
C GLU A 117 27.24 34.07 -12.37
N GLU A 118 28.09 34.91 -11.75
CA GLU A 118 28.32 34.79 -10.30
C GLU A 118 26.99 35.01 -9.57
N ILE A 119 26.48 33.94 -8.98
CA ILE A 119 25.25 34.01 -8.19
C ILE A 119 25.59 34.70 -6.86
N VAL A 120 25.19 35.98 -6.77
CA VAL A 120 25.30 36.73 -5.50
C VAL A 120 24.14 36.35 -4.60
N LEU A 121 24.46 35.65 -3.51
CA LEU A 121 23.49 35.27 -2.48
C LEU A 121 23.39 36.38 -1.41
N SER A 122 22.20 36.91 -1.19
CA SER A 122 21.94 37.93 -0.18
C SER A 122 20.94 37.38 0.86
N PRO A 123 21.22 37.54 2.17
CA PRO A 123 22.38 38.18 2.80
C PRO A 123 23.64 37.29 2.81
N SER A 124 23.53 35.96 2.87
CA SER A 124 24.63 35.00 2.78
C SER A 124 24.09 33.59 2.42
N ALA A 125 25.00 32.72 1.96
CA ALA A 125 24.65 31.34 1.63
C ALA A 125 24.08 30.59 2.85
N ASP A 126 24.65 30.78 4.03
CA ASP A 126 24.23 30.07 5.25
C ASP A 126 22.80 30.45 5.66
N VAL A 127 22.48 31.75 5.70
CA VAL A 127 21.12 32.22 6.03
C VAL A 127 20.09 31.73 5.01
N LEU A 128 20.48 31.68 3.74
CA LEU A 128 19.60 31.17 2.70
C LEU A 128 19.34 29.66 2.88
N LEU A 129 20.40 28.88 3.14
CA LEU A 129 20.29 27.44 3.38
C LEU A 129 19.44 27.12 4.62
N ASP A 130 19.62 27.86 5.72
CA ASP A 130 18.81 27.69 6.93
C ASP A 130 17.30 27.87 6.69
N THR A 131 16.95 28.72 5.73
CA THR A 131 15.55 28.93 5.35
C THR A 131 15.07 27.92 4.31
N MET A 132 15.93 27.51 3.36
CA MET A 132 15.57 26.62 2.26
C MET A 132 15.48 25.17 2.69
N ILE A 133 16.37 24.69 3.56
CA ILE A 133 16.44 23.28 3.97
C ILE A 133 15.13 22.80 4.60
N PRO A 134 14.52 23.48 5.59
CA PRO A 134 13.25 23.06 6.14
C PRO A 134 12.10 22.99 5.12
N ASN A 135 12.07 23.94 4.17
CA ASN A 135 11.09 23.96 3.10
C ASN A 135 11.29 22.79 2.12
N TYR A 136 12.55 22.50 1.76
CA TYR A 136 12.91 21.35 0.95
C TYR A 136 12.48 20.03 1.61
N LEU A 137 12.84 19.82 2.88
CA LEU A 137 12.46 18.65 3.65
C LEU A 137 10.94 18.48 3.75
N THR A 138 10.22 19.60 3.96
CA THR A 138 8.74 19.60 3.96
C THR A 138 8.20 19.14 2.61
N GLY A 139 8.79 19.58 1.50
CA GLY A 139 8.42 19.16 0.16
C GLY A 139 8.66 17.67 -0.08
N VAL A 140 9.82 17.16 0.36
CA VAL A 140 10.17 15.74 0.26
C VAL A 140 9.20 14.88 1.07
N ILE A 141 8.96 15.22 2.33
CA ILE A 141 8.02 14.50 3.21
C ILE A 141 6.61 14.54 2.62
N TYR A 142 6.18 15.68 2.10
CA TYR A 142 4.89 15.77 1.44
C TYR A 142 4.80 14.85 0.22
N GLY A 143 5.85 14.80 -0.61
CA GLY A 143 5.95 13.87 -1.74
C GLY A 143 5.81 12.40 -1.29
N CYS A 144 6.56 11.99 -0.27
CA CYS A 144 6.46 10.63 0.30
C CYS A 144 5.05 10.31 0.83
N LEU A 145 4.38 11.27 1.48
CA LEU A 145 3.01 11.08 1.96
C LEU A 145 2.00 10.91 0.82
N VAL A 146 2.15 11.69 -0.25
CA VAL A 146 1.29 11.60 -1.45
C VAL A 146 1.51 10.27 -2.17
N GLU A 147 2.78 9.88 -2.37
CA GLU A 147 3.14 8.61 -2.99
C GLU A 147 2.60 7.42 -2.19
N ALA A 148 2.80 7.39 -0.88
CA ALA A 148 2.29 6.35 -0.02
C ALA A 148 0.75 6.26 -0.07
N TYR A 149 0.07 7.40 -0.05
CA TYR A 149 -1.39 7.46 -0.15
C TYR A 149 -1.91 6.97 -1.51
N ALA A 150 -1.28 7.40 -2.60
CA ALA A 150 -1.64 6.98 -3.95
C ALA A 150 -1.40 5.48 -4.14
N SER A 151 -0.25 4.97 -3.70
CA SER A 151 0.12 3.56 -3.76
C SER A 151 -0.83 2.68 -2.95
N GLU A 152 -1.21 3.08 -1.74
CA GLU A 152 -2.17 2.36 -0.91
C GLU A 152 -3.55 2.26 -1.60
N ASN A 153 -4.04 3.36 -2.16
CA ASN A 153 -5.33 3.37 -2.85
C ASN A 153 -5.30 2.55 -4.14
N SER A 154 -4.22 2.61 -4.91
CA SER A 154 -4.05 1.79 -6.11
C SER A 154 -4.00 0.30 -5.77
N ALA A 155 -3.23 -0.10 -4.75
CA ALA A 155 -3.19 -1.48 -4.26
C ALA A 155 -4.57 -1.98 -3.81
N ARG A 156 -5.31 -1.13 -3.10
CA ARG A 156 -6.68 -1.43 -2.66
C ARG A 156 -7.62 -1.61 -3.85
N MET A 157 -7.56 -0.73 -4.84
CA MET A 157 -8.39 -0.80 -6.05
C MET A 157 -8.12 -2.08 -6.83
N THR A 158 -6.86 -2.44 -7.03
CA THR A 158 -6.45 -3.67 -7.71
C THR A 158 -6.93 -4.92 -6.97
N ALA A 159 -6.79 -4.95 -5.64
CA ALA A 159 -7.26 -6.07 -4.83
C ALA A 159 -8.79 -6.22 -4.88
N MET A 160 -9.54 -5.11 -4.84
CA MET A 160 -10.99 -5.11 -4.95
C MET A 160 -11.45 -5.57 -6.34
N GLN A 161 -10.78 -5.11 -7.40
CA GLN A 161 -11.07 -5.55 -8.77
C GLN A 161 -10.87 -7.06 -8.91
N SER A 162 -9.72 -7.58 -8.47
CA SER A 162 -9.42 -9.01 -8.48
C SER A 162 -10.47 -9.82 -7.69
N SER A 163 -10.86 -9.34 -6.51
CA SER A 163 -11.90 -9.98 -5.70
C SER A 163 -13.25 -10.01 -6.42
N THR A 164 -13.61 -8.93 -7.11
CA THR A 164 -14.85 -8.84 -7.88
C THR A 164 -14.85 -9.82 -9.05
N ASP A 165 -13.74 -9.94 -9.76
CA ASP A 165 -13.62 -10.83 -10.90
C ASP A 165 -13.63 -12.29 -10.47
N ASN A 166 -12.98 -12.62 -9.35
CA ASN A 166 -13.07 -13.96 -8.73
C ASN A 166 -14.50 -14.29 -8.30
N ALA A 167 -15.23 -13.34 -7.70
CA ALA A 167 -16.63 -13.55 -7.32
C ALA A 167 -17.53 -13.79 -8.54
N LYS A 168 -17.33 -13.08 -9.64
CA LYS A 168 -18.07 -13.31 -10.89
C LYS A 168 -17.79 -14.70 -11.47
N ALA A 169 -16.53 -15.15 -11.46
CA ALA A 169 -16.16 -16.49 -11.91
C ALA A 169 -16.85 -17.56 -11.05
N MET A 170 -16.81 -17.42 -9.73
CA MET A 170 -17.47 -18.35 -8.81
C MET A 170 -18.99 -18.39 -9.02
N LEU A 171 -19.65 -17.23 -9.21
CA LEU A 171 -21.07 -17.17 -9.52
C LEU A 171 -21.43 -17.90 -10.82
N LYS A 172 -20.58 -17.79 -11.84
CA LYS A 172 -20.76 -18.51 -13.09
C LYS A 172 -20.70 -20.02 -12.87
N ASP A 173 -19.71 -20.50 -12.13
CA ASP A 173 -19.56 -21.94 -11.84
C ASP A 173 -20.72 -22.48 -11.01
N LEU A 174 -21.14 -21.73 -9.98
CA LEU A 174 -22.31 -22.10 -9.19
C LEU A 174 -23.59 -22.12 -10.02
N SER A 175 -23.77 -21.20 -10.95
CA SER A 175 -24.93 -21.19 -11.86
C SER A 175 -24.94 -22.42 -12.76
N ILE A 176 -23.80 -22.84 -13.27
CA ILE A 176 -23.68 -24.08 -14.06
C ILE A 176 -24.02 -25.31 -13.21
N GLN A 177 -23.51 -25.41 -11.99
CA GLN A 177 -23.81 -26.52 -11.08
C GLN A 177 -25.30 -26.56 -10.71
N TYR A 178 -25.88 -25.40 -10.39
CA TYR A 178 -27.33 -25.29 -10.13
C TYR A 178 -28.18 -25.76 -11.29
N ASN A 179 -27.87 -25.31 -12.52
CA ASN A 179 -28.61 -25.74 -13.72
C ASN A 179 -28.47 -27.23 -13.99
N ARG A 180 -27.28 -27.82 -13.76
CA ARG A 180 -27.09 -29.28 -13.88
C ARG A 180 -27.91 -30.03 -12.84
N ALA A 181 -27.90 -29.62 -11.59
CA ALA A 181 -28.69 -30.24 -10.52
C ALA A 181 -30.19 -30.11 -10.80
N ARG A 182 -30.66 -28.94 -11.24
CA ARG A 182 -32.06 -28.74 -11.65
C ARG A 182 -32.49 -29.64 -12.81
N GLN A 183 -31.66 -29.74 -13.84
CA GLN A 183 -31.92 -30.65 -14.97
C GLN A 183 -31.96 -32.12 -14.54
N ALA A 184 -31.04 -32.53 -13.66
CA ALA A 184 -31.05 -33.92 -13.14
C ALA A 184 -32.32 -34.19 -12.33
N ALA A 185 -32.74 -33.28 -11.47
CA ALA A 185 -33.99 -33.41 -10.71
C ALA A 185 -35.23 -33.54 -11.62
N ILE A 186 -35.35 -32.65 -12.63
CA ILE A 186 -36.45 -32.68 -13.60
C ILE A 186 -36.42 -34.02 -14.37
N THR A 187 -35.26 -34.49 -14.79
CA THR A 187 -35.12 -35.75 -15.52
C THR A 187 -35.54 -36.92 -14.64
N GLN A 188 -35.17 -36.92 -13.38
CA GLN A 188 -35.57 -37.96 -12.42
C GLN A 188 -37.08 -37.97 -12.22
N GLU A 189 -37.72 -36.84 -11.99
CA GLU A 189 -39.19 -36.70 -11.85
C GLU A 189 -39.92 -37.23 -13.10
N ILE A 190 -39.48 -36.86 -14.30
CA ILE A 190 -40.05 -37.32 -15.54
C ILE A 190 -39.89 -38.86 -15.65
N THR A 191 -38.72 -39.42 -15.29
CA THR A 191 -38.45 -40.84 -15.35
C THR A 191 -39.35 -41.61 -14.38
N GLU A 192 -39.56 -41.08 -13.17
CA GLU A 192 -40.44 -41.66 -12.16
C GLU A 192 -41.90 -41.69 -12.66
N VAL A 193 -42.40 -40.59 -13.24
CA VAL A 193 -43.75 -40.49 -13.79
C VAL A 193 -43.95 -41.52 -14.95
N ILE A 194 -42.98 -41.59 -15.89
CA ILE A 194 -43.05 -42.50 -17.02
C ILE A 194 -43.01 -43.97 -16.55
N SER A 195 -42.15 -44.26 -15.57
CA SER A 195 -42.02 -45.61 -15.00
C SER A 195 -43.31 -46.04 -14.29
N GLY A 196 -43.91 -45.10 -13.52
CA GLY A 196 -45.21 -45.30 -12.87
C GLY A 196 -46.34 -45.56 -13.88
N ALA A 197 -46.42 -44.75 -14.93
CA ALA A 197 -47.40 -44.92 -16.01
C ALA A 197 -47.25 -46.29 -16.75
N LYS A 198 -46.00 -46.71 -17.01
CA LYS A 198 -45.74 -48.04 -17.61
C LYS A 198 -46.16 -49.18 -16.70
N ALA A 199 -45.88 -49.09 -15.40
CA ALA A 199 -46.28 -50.10 -14.43
C ALA A 199 -47.81 -50.28 -14.36
N VAL A 200 -48.54 -49.15 -14.35
CA VAL A 200 -50.03 -49.15 -14.35
C VAL A 200 -50.58 -49.75 -15.67
N SER A 201 -50.02 -49.37 -16.80
CA SER A 201 -50.42 -49.93 -18.11
C SER A 201 -50.20 -51.43 -18.21
N TYR A 202 -49.08 -51.93 -17.64
CA TYR A 202 -48.77 -53.39 -17.65
C TYR A 202 -49.71 -54.19 -16.73
N THR A 203 -50.11 -53.65 -15.58
CA THR A 203 -51.10 -54.30 -14.68
C THR A 203 -52.49 -54.32 -15.28
N HIS A 204 -52.88 -53.26 -16.03
CA HIS A 204 -54.17 -53.19 -16.71
C HIS A 204 -54.29 -54.18 -17.85
N LEU A 205 -53.24 -54.37 -18.65
CA LEU A 205 -53.21 -55.35 -19.76
C LEU A 205 -53.30 -56.79 -19.20
N ARG A 206 -52.62 -57.12 -18.11
CA ARG A 206 -52.66 -58.45 -17.50
C ARG A 206 -54.01 -58.80 -16.86
N ALA A 207 -54.77 -57.79 -16.39
CA ALA A 207 -56.10 -57.99 -15.85
C ALA A 207 -57.21 -58.26 -16.92
N HIS A 208 -56.92 -58.05 -18.21
CA HIS A 208 -57.78 -58.36 -19.31
C HIS A 208 -57.55 -59.72 -20.01
N GLU A 209 -56.43 -60.44 -19.61
CA GLU A 209 -56.07 -61.77 -20.14
C GLU A 209 -56.50 -62.89 -19.20
N THR A 210 -57.19 -62.63 -18.09
CA THR A 210 -57.80 -63.58 -17.17
C THR A 210 -59.32 -63.42 -17.20
#